data_e47f36847f80a8c1946840c479f06d0f
#
_entry.id   e47f36847f80a8c1946840c479f06d0f
#
_cell.length_a   1.000
_cell.length_b   1.000
_cell.length_c   1.000
_cell.angle_alpha   90.00
_cell.angle_beta   90.00
_cell.angle_gamma   90.00
#
_symmetry.space_group_name_H-M   'P 1'
#
loop_
_entity.id
_entity.type
_entity.pdbx_description
1 polymer ?
#
loop_
_entity_poly.entity_id
_entity_poly.type
_entity_poly.pdbx_seq_one_letter_code
_entity_poly.pdbx_strand_id
1 'polypeptide(L)'
;MYDIHHWVNKLKSKSEKQNIIDEVYKEFLIHKDYGKALVQCCALCTNNQQIGDACQELACRVFGWKDVHSDNTFYGDCLVYNQVIEVKSSCPPNSGFRIGQLQDNPNYWETPLFCQYFDVNGFYGDSLTLYFFWFPTIKGFIDEFNPGFDQGRNGSGVRGFRAVPKKLFKGPFQNYRVTFEEILENRLVTAT
;
A
#
# COMPACT_ATOMS: atom_id res chain seq x y z
N MET A 1 3.56 10.71 23.46
CA MET A 1 4.00 11.60 22.34
C MET A 1 5.25 10.95 21.77
N TYR A 2 5.15 10.33 20.60
CA TYR A 2 6.29 9.63 19.99
C TYR A 2 7.25 10.67 19.43
N ASP A 3 8.51 10.60 19.86
CA ASP A 3 9.58 11.46 19.34
C ASP A 3 10.04 10.95 17.98
N ILE A 4 9.40 11.44 16.92
CA ILE A 4 9.74 11.13 15.53
C ILE A 4 11.20 11.52 15.21
N HIS A 5 11.73 12.53 15.87
CA HIS A 5 13.11 13.01 15.63
C HIS A 5 14.19 12.03 16.11
N HIS A 6 13.89 11.21 17.12
CA HIS A 6 14.80 10.17 17.59
C HIS A 6 15.06 9.10 16.51
N TRP A 7 14.05 8.83 15.69
CA TRP A 7 14.10 7.77 14.67
C TRP A 7 14.73 8.20 13.35
N VAL A 8 14.56 9.46 12.93
CA VAL A 8 15.04 9.97 11.64
C VAL A 8 16.56 9.87 11.47
N ASN A 9 17.32 9.85 12.56
CA ASN A 9 18.78 9.79 12.50
C ASN A 9 19.38 8.37 12.41
N LYS A 10 18.56 7.32 12.48
CA LYS A 10 19.05 5.93 12.60
C LYS A 10 19.21 5.15 11.29
N LEU A 11 18.84 5.68 10.12
CA LEU A 11 18.57 4.84 8.95
C LEU A 11 19.43 5.11 7.74
N LYS A 12 20.35 4.20 7.42
CA LYS A 12 21.21 4.31 6.21
C LYS A 12 21.49 3.04 5.40
N SER A 13 20.99 1.84 5.76
CA SER A 13 21.30 0.61 5.00
C SER A 13 20.13 -0.37 4.86
N LYS A 14 20.26 -1.41 4.00
CA LYS A 14 19.22 -2.43 3.79
C LYS A 14 18.95 -3.27 5.06
N SER A 15 19.97 -3.48 5.90
CA SER A 15 19.83 -4.15 7.20
C SER A 15 19.03 -3.30 8.19
N GLU A 16 19.13 -1.97 8.07
CA GLU A 16 18.35 -1.03 8.87
C GLU A 16 16.86 -1.06 8.52
N LYS A 17 16.50 -1.24 7.23
CA LYS A 17 15.12 -1.38 6.79
C LYS A 17 14.41 -2.54 7.49
N GLN A 18 15.03 -3.72 7.54
CA GLN A 18 14.47 -4.88 8.21
C GLN A 18 14.24 -4.63 9.69
N ASN A 19 15.22 -4.04 10.36
CA ASN A 19 15.12 -3.68 11.77
C ASN A 19 13.98 -2.71 12.06
N ILE A 20 13.72 -1.76 11.14
CA ILE A 20 12.58 -0.83 11.27
C ILE A 20 11.27 -1.57 11.20
N ILE A 21 11.10 -2.39 10.17
CA ILE A 21 9.84 -3.13 10.00
C ILE A 21 9.61 -4.03 11.23
N ASP A 22 10.65 -4.66 11.75
CA ASP A 22 10.58 -5.48 12.95
C ASP A 22 10.14 -4.66 14.18
N GLU A 23 10.70 -3.47 14.37
CA GLU A 23 10.32 -2.58 15.47
C GLU A 23 8.90 -2.04 15.30
N VAL A 24 8.55 -1.55 14.10
CA VAL A 24 7.19 -1.06 13.81
C VAL A 24 6.15 -2.16 14.00
N TYR A 25 6.46 -3.38 13.57
CA TYR A 25 5.56 -4.52 13.74
C TYR A 25 5.39 -4.91 15.22
N LYS A 26 6.45 -4.86 16.02
CA LYS A 26 6.35 -5.08 17.49
C LYS A 26 5.45 -4.04 18.15
N GLU A 27 5.61 -2.77 17.79
CA GLU A 27 4.74 -1.69 18.30
C GLU A 27 3.28 -1.91 17.85
N PHE A 28 3.06 -2.31 16.60
CA PHE A 28 1.73 -2.69 16.14
C PHE A 28 1.12 -3.83 16.96
N LEU A 29 1.88 -4.87 17.29
CA LEU A 29 1.38 -5.99 18.10
C LEU A 29 0.90 -5.55 19.48
N ILE A 30 1.51 -4.51 20.06
CA ILE A 30 1.14 -3.94 21.36
C ILE A 30 -0.10 -3.07 21.24
N HIS A 31 -0.10 -2.15 20.28
CA HIS A 31 -1.10 -1.08 20.21
C HIS A 31 -2.27 -1.38 19.27
N LYS A 32 -2.13 -2.35 18.37
CA LYS A 32 -3.10 -2.72 17.32
C LYS A 32 -3.54 -1.55 16.42
N ASP A 33 -2.68 -0.54 16.29
CA ASP A 33 -2.93 0.65 15.46
C ASP A 33 -2.14 0.57 14.15
N TYR A 34 -2.78 0.00 13.13
CA TYR A 34 -2.16 -0.19 11.83
C TYR A 34 -1.86 1.14 11.13
N GLY A 35 -2.72 2.13 11.31
CA GLY A 35 -2.50 3.47 10.74
C GLY A 35 -1.22 4.12 11.27
N LYS A 36 -0.99 4.07 12.58
CA LYS A 36 0.26 4.55 13.19
C LYS A 36 1.47 3.77 12.69
N ALA A 37 1.35 2.46 12.57
CA ALA A 37 2.43 1.63 12.04
C ALA A 37 2.82 2.02 10.60
N LEU A 38 1.85 2.28 9.73
CA LEU A 38 2.10 2.78 8.37
C LEU A 38 2.80 4.14 8.36
N VAL A 39 2.34 5.07 9.22
CA VAL A 39 3.00 6.39 9.35
C VAL A 39 4.44 6.25 9.83
N GLN A 40 4.72 5.37 10.78
CA GLN A 40 6.08 5.08 11.23
C GLN A 40 6.94 4.54 10.08
N CYS A 41 6.45 3.58 9.30
CA CYS A 41 7.16 3.11 8.11
C CYS A 41 7.51 4.25 7.15
N CYS A 42 6.55 5.14 6.88
CA CYS A 42 6.79 6.29 6.00
C CYS A 42 7.82 7.27 6.58
N ALA A 43 7.74 7.56 7.88
CA ALA A 43 8.64 8.51 8.54
C ALA A 43 10.08 8.00 8.60
N LEU A 44 10.26 6.69 8.63
CA LEU A 44 11.56 6.05 8.78
C LEU A 44 12.25 5.73 7.45
N CYS A 45 11.53 5.75 6.34
CA CYS A 45 12.08 5.49 5.01
C CYS A 45 12.56 6.77 4.32
N THR A 46 13.66 6.67 3.59
CA THR A 46 14.31 7.84 2.97
C THR A 46 13.82 8.15 1.57
N ASN A 47 13.15 7.22 0.91
CA ASN A 47 12.63 7.40 -0.45
C ASN A 47 11.35 6.61 -0.69
N ASN A 48 10.63 6.96 -1.78
CA ASN A 48 9.32 6.40 -2.09
C ASN A 48 9.35 4.87 -2.34
N GLN A 49 10.43 4.32 -2.85
CA GLN A 49 10.55 2.88 -3.06
C GLN A 49 10.66 2.15 -1.72
N GLN A 50 11.50 2.64 -0.82
CA GLN A 50 11.63 2.08 0.53
C GLN A 50 10.30 2.17 1.30
N ILE A 51 9.56 3.27 1.14
CA ILE A 51 8.22 3.42 1.74
C ILE A 51 7.29 2.34 1.19
N GLY A 52 7.23 2.19 -0.13
CA GLY A 52 6.40 1.17 -0.78
C GLY A 52 6.68 -0.23 -0.24
N ASP A 53 7.95 -0.63 -0.30
CA ASP A 53 8.40 -1.95 0.16
C ASP A 53 8.12 -2.16 1.67
N ALA A 54 8.36 -1.15 2.52
CA ALA A 54 8.14 -1.27 3.96
C ALA A 54 6.65 -1.38 4.31
N CYS A 55 5.81 -0.59 3.65
CA CYS A 55 4.35 -0.66 3.84
C CYS A 55 3.77 -1.98 3.32
N GLN A 56 4.30 -2.52 2.23
CA GLN A 56 3.93 -3.83 1.71
C GLN A 56 4.32 -4.95 2.69
N GLU A 57 5.56 -4.97 3.15
CA GLU A 57 6.02 -5.98 4.11
C GLU A 57 5.23 -5.89 5.44
N LEU A 58 4.93 -4.68 5.91
CA LEU A 58 4.08 -4.50 7.08
C LEU A 58 2.68 -5.07 6.84
N ALA A 59 2.07 -4.83 5.67
CA ALA A 59 0.78 -5.41 5.31
C ALA A 59 0.83 -6.94 5.32
N CYS A 60 1.84 -7.54 4.69
CA CYS A 60 2.02 -8.99 4.69
C CYS A 60 2.07 -9.56 6.11
N ARG A 61 2.81 -8.93 7.03
CA ARG A 61 2.91 -9.38 8.42
C ARG A 61 1.62 -9.21 9.22
N VAL A 62 0.95 -8.06 9.06
CA VAL A 62 -0.26 -7.74 9.81
C VAL A 62 -1.44 -8.59 9.36
N PHE A 63 -1.59 -8.79 8.06
CA PHE A 63 -2.68 -9.56 7.47
C PHE A 63 -2.37 -11.05 7.31
N GLY A 64 -1.16 -11.49 7.66
CA GLY A 64 -0.74 -12.88 7.53
C GLY A 64 -0.53 -13.33 6.08
N TRP A 65 -0.26 -12.40 5.16
CA TRP A 65 0.03 -12.69 3.77
C TRP A 65 1.49 -13.11 3.57
N LYS A 66 1.76 -13.91 2.56
CA LYS A 66 3.12 -14.31 2.22
C LYS A 66 3.71 -13.33 1.20
N ASP A 67 4.82 -12.68 1.56
CA ASP A 67 5.59 -11.85 0.60
C ASP A 67 6.21 -12.75 -0.49
N VAL A 68 5.94 -12.42 -1.75
CA VAL A 68 6.48 -13.10 -2.93
C VAL A 68 7.15 -12.13 -3.91
N HIS A 69 7.32 -10.87 -3.52
CA HIS A 69 7.89 -9.82 -4.36
C HIS A 69 9.27 -10.16 -4.97
N SER A 70 10.10 -10.91 -4.25
CA SER A 70 11.41 -11.36 -4.74
C SER A 70 11.39 -12.62 -5.60
N ASP A 71 10.24 -13.27 -5.74
CA ASP A 71 10.08 -14.51 -6.51
C ASP A 71 9.56 -14.18 -7.91
N ASN A 72 10.42 -14.24 -8.90
CA ASN A 72 10.11 -13.94 -10.29
C ASN A 72 9.09 -14.89 -10.95
N THR A 73 8.63 -15.91 -10.25
CA THR A 73 7.57 -16.82 -10.74
C THR A 73 6.17 -16.25 -10.53
N PHE A 74 6.04 -15.20 -9.70
CA PHE A 74 4.77 -14.55 -9.38
C PHE A 74 4.66 -13.16 -10.03
N TYR A 75 3.47 -12.84 -10.53
CA TYR A 75 3.14 -11.53 -11.08
C TYR A 75 2.38 -10.70 -10.05
N GLY A 76 3.07 -10.26 -9.01
CA GLY A 76 2.54 -9.45 -7.92
C GLY A 76 3.43 -9.51 -6.68
N ASP A 77 2.96 -8.91 -5.59
CA ASP A 77 3.73 -8.63 -4.40
C ASP A 77 3.51 -9.64 -3.26
N CYS A 78 2.28 -10.08 -3.06
CA CYS A 78 1.91 -10.96 -1.95
C CYS A 78 1.03 -12.13 -2.41
N LEU A 79 1.14 -13.26 -1.70
CA LEU A 79 0.27 -14.43 -1.87
C LEU A 79 -0.75 -14.47 -0.74
N VAL A 80 -2.04 -14.45 -1.12
CA VAL A 80 -3.20 -14.49 -0.24
C VAL A 80 -4.08 -15.65 -0.69
N TYR A 81 -4.22 -16.72 0.13
CA TYR A 81 -5.00 -17.92 -0.22
C TYR A 81 -4.79 -18.48 -1.63
N ASN A 82 -3.54 -18.66 -2.00
CA ASN A 82 -3.13 -19.11 -3.33
C ASN A 82 -3.42 -18.13 -4.48
N GLN A 83 -3.88 -16.93 -4.19
CA GLN A 83 -4.00 -15.84 -5.16
C GLN A 83 -2.89 -14.83 -4.96
N VAL A 84 -2.17 -14.53 -6.03
CA VAL A 84 -1.17 -13.45 -6.03
C VAL A 84 -1.88 -12.12 -6.15
N ILE A 85 -1.48 -11.14 -5.34
CA ILE A 85 -2.02 -9.78 -5.35
C ILE A 85 -0.92 -8.75 -5.53
N GLU A 86 -1.25 -7.66 -6.16
CA GLU A 86 -0.42 -6.46 -6.23
C GLU A 86 -0.78 -5.52 -5.08
N VAL A 87 0.21 -5.00 -4.35
CA VAL A 87 0.01 -4.09 -3.21
C VAL A 87 0.55 -2.71 -3.56
N LYS A 88 -0.29 -1.69 -3.39
CA LYS A 88 0.13 -0.30 -3.58
C LYS A 88 -0.19 0.51 -2.34
N SER A 89 0.83 1.22 -1.85
CA SER A 89 0.71 2.09 -0.69
C SER A 89 0.85 3.55 -1.12
N SER A 90 -0.07 4.38 -0.68
CA SER A 90 -0.03 5.82 -0.92
C SER A 90 0.08 6.57 0.40
N CYS A 91 1.21 7.22 0.57
CA CYS A 91 1.55 8.03 1.73
C CYS A 91 1.72 9.49 1.31
N PRO A 92 1.11 10.46 1.97
CA PRO A 92 1.47 11.86 1.81
C PRO A 92 2.90 12.09 2.36
N PRO A 93 3.66 13.03 1.83
CA PRO A 93 3.33 14.45 1.81
C PRO A 93 2.74 14.93 0.50
N ASN A 94 2.48 14.04 -0.43
CA ASN A 94 1.91 14.46 -1.70
C ASN A 94 0.40 14.59 -1.58
N SER A 95 -0.13 15.70 -1.99
CA SER A 95 -1.54 16.09 -1.99
C SER A 95 -2.45 15.11 -2.75
N GLY A 96 -2.68 13.90 -2.23
CA GLY A 96 -3.65 12.97 -2.77
C GLY A 96 -3.19 11.52 -2.85
N PHE A 97 -4.15 10.67 -3.18
CA PHE A 97 -3.94 9.26 -3.47
C PHE A 97 -3.15 9.09 -4.77
N ARG A 98 -2.08 8.33 -4.71
CA ARG A 98 -1.26 8.02 -5.86
C ARG A 98 -0.97 6.52 -5.93
N ILE A 99 -1.31 5.91 -7.05
CA ILE A 99 -0.80 4.61 -7.44
C ILE A 99 0.29 4.85 -8.49
N GLY A 100 1.49 4.43 -8.21
CA GLY A 100 2.61 4.46 -9.16
C GLY A 100 2.98 3.07 -9.63
N GLN A 101 3.62 2.96 -10.77
CA GLN A 101 4.21 1.72 -11.28
C GLN A 101 3.23 0.53 -11.39
N LEU A 102 1.98 0.82 -11.76
CA LEU A 102 1.02 -0.24 -12.07
C LEU A 102 1.38 -0.88 -13.40
N GLN A 103 1.56 -2.19 -13.42
CA GLN A 103 1.96 -2.94 -14.62
C GLN A 103 0.77 -3.12 -15.56
N ASP A 104 0.79 -2.44 -16.72
CA ASP A 104 -0.17 -2.65 -17.82
C ASP A 104 0.39 -3.73 -18.76
N ASN A 105 0.38 -4.96 -18.30
CA ASN A 105 0.94 -6.11 -18.99
C ASN A 105 -0.02 -7.30 -18.82
N PRO A 106 -0.31 -8.08 -19.88
CA PRO A 106 -1.22 -9.22 -19.81
C PRO A 106 -0.98 -10.20 -18.65
N ASN A 107 0.28 -10.39 -18.26
CA ASN A 107 0.64 -11.28 -17.15
C ASN A 107 0.14 -10.78 -15.78
N TYR A 108 -0.14 -9.47 -15.66
CA TYR A 108 -0.63 -8.86 -14.42
C TYR A 108 -2.13 -8.54 -14.45
N TRP A 109 -2.79 -8.63 -15.62
CA TRP A 109 -4.15 -8.14 -15.78
C TRP A 109 -5.16 -8.79 -14.84
N GLU A 110 -5.03 -10.09 -14.62
CA GLU A 110 -5.92 -10.85 -13.72
C GLU A 110 -5.52 -10.78 -12.24
N THR A 111 -4.40 -10.10 -11.94
CA THR A 111 -3.94 -9.92 -10.56
C THR A 111 -4.83 -8.93 -9.83
N PRO A 112 -5.38 -9.26 -8.66
CA PRO A 112 -6.08 -8.30 -7.82
C PRO A 112 -5.15 -7.19 -7.35
N LEU A 113 -5.70 -5.99 -7.19
CA LEU A 113 -4.98 -4.82 -6.74
C LEU A 113 -5.49 -4.38 -5.37
N PHE A 114 -4.64 -4.49 -4.37
CA PHE A 114 -4.88 -3.95 -3.04
C PHE A 114 -4.19 -2.60 -2.90
N CYS A 115 -4.96 -1.59 -2.52
CA CYS A 115 -4.43 -0.25 -2.28
C CYS A 115 -4.70 0.17 -0.84
N GLN A 116 -3.67 0.68 -0.18
CA GLN A 116 -3.80 1.33 1.12
C GLN A 116 -3.40 2.80 1.01
N TYR A 117 -4.26 3.66 1.56
CA TYR A 117 -4.05 5.10 1.61
C TYR A 117 -4.28 5.61 3.02
N PHE A 118 -3.42 6.48 3.49
CA PHE A 118 -3.63 7.15 4.75
C PHE A 118 -3.35 8.65 4.62
N ASP A 119 -4.18 9.44 5.29
CA ASP A 119 -4.09 10.89 5.26
C ASP A 119 -3.30 11.39 6.48
N VAL A 120 -2.08 11.88 6.22
CA VAL A 120 -1.18 12.41 7.25
C VAL A 120 -1.66 13.76 7.79
N ASN A 121 -2.50 14.48 7.04
CA ASN A 121 -3.09 15.74 7.56
C ASN A 121 -4.02 15.45 8.75
N GLY A 122 -4.63 14.26 8.80
CA GLY A 122 -5.27 13.74 9.99
C GLY A 122 -4.31 13.35 11.11
N PHE A 123 -3.00 13.24 10.84
CA PHE A 123 -2.00 12.86 11.85
C PHE A 123 -1.64 14.02 12.81
N TYR A 124 -1.71 15.24 12.33
CA TYR A 124 -1.49 16.44 13.16
C TYR A 124 -2.76 16.93 13.86
N GLY A 125 -3.92 16.43 13.47
CA GLY A 125 -5.19 16.60 14.14
C GLY A 125 -5.75 15.22 14.50
N ASP A 126 -6.21 14.96 15.66
CA ASP A 126 -6.56 13.74 16.37
C ASP A 126 -7.21 12.54 15.62
N SER A 127 -7.25 12.52 14.30
CA SER A 127 -7.81 11.40 13.52
C SER A 127 -7.03 11.07 12.26
N LEU A 128 -6.17 10.06 12.35
CA LEU A 128 -5.59 9.40 11.18
C LEU A 128 -6.71 8.69 10.41
N THR A 129 -6.92 9.09 9.16
CA THR A 129 -7.89 8.39 8.32
C THR A 129 -7.15 7.41 7.40
N LEU A 130 -7.48 6.15 7.54
CA LEU A 130 -6.92 5.04 6.77
C LEU A 130 -7.99 4.49 5.84
N TYR A 131 -7.62 4.28 4.58
CA TYR A 131 -8.50 3.74 3.55
C TYR A 131 -7.87 2.55 2.88
N PHE A 132 -8.69 1.53 2.64
CA PHE A 132 -8.32 0.36 1.87
C PHE A 132 -9.27 0.22 0.69
N PHE A 133 -8.69 -0.19 -0.45
CA PHE A 133 -9.45 -0.49 -1.66
C PHE A 133 -8.98 -1.84 -2.20
N TRP A 134 -9.95 -2.64 -2.62
CA TRP A 134 -9.70 -3.91 -3.26
C TRP A 134 -10.33 -3.93 -4.65
N PHE A 135 -9.51 -3.96 -5.66
CA PHE A 135 -9.94 -4.10 -7.04
C PHE A 135 -9.76 -5.54 -7.47
N PRO A 136 -10.80 -6.20 -8.02
CA PRO A 136 -10.72 -7.61 -8.40
C PRO A 136 -9.60 -7.92 -9.36
N THR A 137 -9.30 -7.00 -10.30
CA THR A 137 -8.21 -7.17 -11.27
C THR A 137 -7.54 -5.84 -11.59
N ILE A 138 -6.26 -5.87 -11.91
CA ILE A 138 -5.52 -4.69 -12.46
C ILE A 138 -6.16 -4.23 -13.77
N LYS A 139 -6.58 -5.16 -14.63
CA LYS A 139 -7.22 -4.81 -15.90
C LYS A 139 -8.52 -4.03 -15.68
N GLY A 140 -9.39 -4.49 -14.78
CA GLY A 140 -10.62 -3.79 -14.41
C GLY A 140 -10.35 -2.38 -13.88
N PHE A 141 -9.34 -2.23 -13.02
CA PHE A 141 -8.91 -0.91 -12.55
C PHE A 141 -8.45 0.00 -13.71
N ILE A 142 -7.64 -0.52 -14.64
CA ILE A 142 -7.16 0.26 -15.80
C ILE A 142 -8.33 0.68 -16.69
N ASP A 143 -9.25 -0.22 -16.96
CA ASP A 143 -10.40 0.06 -17.86
C ASP A 143 -11.36 1.09 -17.25
N GLU A 144 -11.62 1.01 -15.94
CA GLU A 144 -12.58 1.90 -15.29
C GLU A 144 -11.98 3.29 -15.01
N PHE A 145 -10.74 3.36 -14.55
CA PHE A 145 -10.13 4.62 -14.09
C PHE A 145 -9.19 5.25 -15.11
N ASN A 146 -8.87 4.55 -16.20
CA ASN A 146 -8.01 5.01 -17.29
C ASN A 146 -6.76 5.76 -16.82
N PRO A 147 -5.89 5.12 -16.01
CA PRO A 147 -4.67 5.73 -15.49
C PRO A 147 -3.73 6.11 -16.65
N GLY A 148 -3.12 7.29 -16.56
CA GLY A 148 -2.13 7.75 -17.52
C GLY A 148 -0.85 6.91 -17.50
N PHE A 149 -0.01 7.05 -18.52
CA PHE A 149 1.34 6.46 -18.48
C PHE A 149 2.18 7.15 -17.41
N ASP A 150 2.93 6.37 -16.62
CA ASP A 150 3.89 6.91 -15.67
C ASP A 150 5.14 7.38 -16.43
N GLN A 151 5.34 8.69 -16.49
CA GLN A 151 6.40 9.33 -17.29
C GLN A 151 7.82 9.01 -16.82
N GLY A 152 7.98 8.27 -15.73
CA GLY A 152 9.29 7.96 -15.14
C GLY A 152 10.00 6.74 -15.74
N ARG A 153 9.34 5.93 -16.60
CA ARG A 153 9.96 4.76 -17.22
C ARG A 153 9.49 4.63 -18.67
N ASN A 154 10.35 5.03 -19.58
CA ASN A 154 10.16 5.01 -21.02
C ASN A 154 9.57 3.68 -21.53
N GLY A 155 8.35 3.73 -22.06
CA GLY A 155 7.80 2.71 -22.96
C GLY A 155 7.46 1.32 -22.39
N SER A 156 7.45 1.14 -21.08
CA SER A 156 7.36 -0.20 -20.44
C SER A 156 5.96 -0.64 -20.05
N GLY A 157 4.88 -0.03 -20.52
CA GLY A 157 3.51 -0.42 -20.12
C GLY A 157 3.20 -0.16 -18.63
N VAL A 158 3.85 0.83 -18.03
CA VAL A 158 3.65 1.19 -16.62
C VAL A 158 2.69 2.36 -16.52
N ARG A 159 1.65 2.21 -15.72
CA ARG A 159 0.61 3.21 -15.49
C ARG A 159 0.76 3.89 -14.13
N GLY A 160 0.35 5.13 -14.06
CA GLY A 160 0.24 5.89 -12.82
C GLY A 160 -1.13 6.54 -12.68
N PHE A 161 -1.69 6.48 -11.49
CA PHE A 161 -2.99 7.06 -11.16
C PHE A 161 -2.85 8.07 -10.03
N ARG A 162 -3.58 9.19 -10.14
CA ARG A 162 -3.67 10.21 -9.09
C ARG A 162 -5.11 10.63 -8.90
N ALA A 163 -5.56 10.66 -7.67
CA ALA A 163 -6.86 11.21 -7.30
C ALA A 163 -6.74 12.13 -6.09
N VAL A 164 -7.53 13.18 -6.08
CA VAL A 164 -7.68 14.00 -4.87
C VAL A 164 -8.55 13.26 -3.85
N PRO A 165 -8.27 13.37 -2.54
CA PRO A 165 -9.00 12.63 -1.51
C PRO A 165 -10.51 12.77 -1.61
N LYS A 166 -11.03 13.97 -1.92
CA LYS A 166 -12.47 14.21 -2.10
C LYS A 166 -13.11 13.34 -3.19
N LYS A 167 -12.36 12.93 -4.22
CA LYS A 167 -12.84 12.02 -5.25
C LYS A 167 -12.85 10.56 -4.81
N LEU A 168 -11.98 10.19 -3.87
CA LEU A 168 -11.97 8.86 -3.27
C LEU A 168 -13.22 8.61 -2.40
N PHE A 169 -13.81 9.67 -1.84
CA PHE A 169 -14.98 9.57 -0.97
C PHE A 169 -16.31 9.69 -1.71
N LYS A 170 -16.30 10.12 -2.97
CA LYS A 170 -17.52 10.35 -3.76
C LYS A 170 -17.25 9.84 -5.18
N GLY A 171 -17.70 8.63 -5.46
CA GLY A 171 -17.54 8.12 -6.82
C GLY A 171 -17.28 6.61 -6.88
N PRO A 172 -16.85 6.10 -8.02
CA PRO A 172 -16.66 4.67 -8.27
C PRO A 172 -15.74 3.97 -7.27
N PHE A 173 -14.73 4.67 -6.72
CA PHE A 173 -13.83 4.11 -5.71
C PHE A 173 -14.54 3.57 -4.47
N GLN A 174 -15.71 4.11 -4.12
CA GLN A 174 -16.49 3.64 -2.97
C GLN A 174 -16.93 2.18 -3.11
N ASN A 175 -17.14 1.72 -4.34
CA ASN A 175 -17.55 0.35 -4.64
C ASN A 175 -16.44 -0.67 -4.33
N TYR A 176 -15.19 -0.20 -4.21
CA TYR A 176 -14.00 -1.01 -3.95
C TYR A 176 -13.43 -0.81 -2.54
N ARG A 177 -14.11 -0.01 -1.73
CA ARG A 177 -13.67 0.23 -0.37
C ARG A 177 -13.88 -1.00 0.50
N VAL A 178 -12.86 -1.36 1.26
CA VAL A 178 -12.90 -2.46 2.24
C VAL A 178 -12.44 -1.95 3.60
N THR A 179 -12.88 -2.61 4.66
CA THR A 179 -12.49 -2.29 6.03
C THR A 179 -11.29 -3.11 6.48
N PHE A 180 -10.64 -2.67 7.55
CA PHE A 180 -9.54 -3.41 8.16
C PHE A 180 -9.98 -4.79 8.64
N GLU A 181 -11.17 -4.88 9.21
CA GLU A 181 -11.79 -6.11 9.68
C GLU A 181 -12.08 -7.09 8.53
N GLU A 182 -12.60 -6.60 7.41
CA GLU A 182 -12.82 -7.43 6.21
C GLU A 182 -11.52 -8.02 5.66
N ILE A 183 -10.42 -7.25 5.73
CA ILE A 183 -9.11 -7.73 5.31
C ILE A 183 -8.61 -8.80 6.29
N LEU A 184 -8.67 -8.55 7.60
CA LEU A 184 -8.24 -9.49 8.64
C LEU A 184 -9.04 -10.81 8.61
N GLU A 185 -10.34 -10.73 8.36
CA GLU A 185 -11.23 -11.89 8.28
C GLU A 185 -11.17 -12.57 6.90
N ASN A 186 -10.31 -12.06 6.02
CA ASN A 186 -10.09 -12.59 4.68
C ASN A 186 -11.35 -12.67 3.81
N ARG A 187 -12.31 -11.78 4.01
CA ARG A 187 -13.55 -11.72 3.23
C ARG A 187 -13.37 -11.16 1.81
N LEU A 188 -12.15 -10.73 1.47
CA LEU A 188 -11.83 -10.13 0.18
C LEU A 188 -11.90 -11.10 -1.01
N VAL A 189 -11.67 -12.38 -0.76
CA VAL A 189 -11.58 -13.41 -1.82
C VAL A 189 -12.96 -13.99 -2.18
N THR A 190 -14.00 -13.70 -1.41
CA THR A 190 -15.35 -14.26 -1.59
C THR A 190 -16.32 -13.38 -2.38
N ALA A 191 -15.89 -12.20 -2.80
CA ALA A 191 -16.72 -11.22 -3.53
C ALA A 191 -16.49 -11.30 -5.06
N THR A 192 -16.46 -12.52 -5.61
CA THR A 192 -16.47 -12.75 -7.07
C THR A 192 -17.80 -13.30 -7.53
#